data_f7b6274d2893c38b4742c1fbd5adabdb
#
_entry.id   f7b6274d2893c38b4742c1fbd5adabdb
#
_cell.length_a   1.000
_cell.length_b   1.000
_cell.length_c   1.000
_cell.angle_alpha   90.00
_cell.angle_beta   90.00
_cell.angle_gamma   90.00
#
_symmetry.space_group_name_H-M   'P 1'
#
loop_
_entity.id
_entity.type
_entity.pdbx_description
1 polymer ?
#
loop_
_entity_poly.entity_id
_entity_poly.type
_entity_poly.pdbx_seq_one_letter_code
_entity_poly.pdbx_strand_id
1 'polypeptide(L)'
;MKYLVIFLFFFSIYSYSAEIKEKVLICIDEEKYINKDISKSDYIFGYIFNNKSANYYYNTVMDNGMYGIDNILNVKYNINENFIIMDLEFGNLLINRKTLEHSFNDNITARCELAKNEKFFFDLLKERKKELNNQIKKNR
;
A
#
# COMPACT_ATOMS: atom_id res chain seq x y z
N MET A 1 33.43 24.22 -31.71
CA MET A 1 32.48 24.15 -30.60
C MET A 1 31.14 23.54 -31.03
N LYS A 2 31.13 22.28 -31.36
CA LYS A 2 29.89 21.59 -31.76
C LYS A 2 29.71 20.18 -31.14
N TYR A 3 30.37 19.86 -30.03
CA TYR A 3 30.34 18.52 -29.45
C TYR A 3 29.96 18.46 -27.97
N LEU A 4 29.23 19.44 -27.44
CA LEU A 4 28.91 19.47 -26.00
C LEU A 4 27.41 19.32 -25.67
N VAL A 5 26.59 18.76 -26.55
CA VAL A 5 25.13 18.68 -26.30
C VAL A 5 24.59 17.24 -26.17
N ILE A 6 25.42 16.22 -26.36
CA ILE A 6 24.90 14.83 -26.40
C ILE A 6 25.03 14.08 -25.05
N PHE A 7 25.61 14.66 -24.01
CA PHE A 7 25.92 13.91 -22.78
C PHE A 7 24.90 14.04 -21.62
N LEU A 8 23.81 14.77 -21.81
CA LEU A 8 22.84 15.03 -20.72
C LEU A 8 21.57 14.17 -20.77
N PHE A 9 21.42 13.27 -21.71
CA PHE A 9 20.20 12.46 -21.84
C PHE A 9 20.28 11.02 -21.30
N PHE A 10 21.43 10.58 -20.80
CA PHE A 10 21.61 9.19 -20.36
C PHE A 10 21.47 8.95 -18.86
N PHE A 11 21.19 9.98 -18.04
CA PHE A 11 21.12 9.81 -16.59
C PHE A 11 19.72 9.56 -16.01
N SER A 12 18.68 9.54 -16.83
CA SER A 12 17.30 9.42 -16.34
C SER A 12 16.73 8.01 -16.32
N ILE A 13 17.50 6.97 -16.68
CA ILE A 13 16.96 5.62 -16.84
C ILE A 13 17.22 4.72 -15.59
N TYR A 14 18.05 5.14 -14.65
CA TYR A 14 18.50 4.27 -13.55
C TYR A 14 17.76 4.41 -12.24
N SER A 15 16.76 5.25 -12.08
CA SER A 15 16.20 5.55 -10.75
C SER A 15 14.88 4.86 -10.40
N TYR A 16 14.27 4.07 -11.27
CA TYR A 16 12.92 3.56 -11.03
C TYR A 16 12.82 2.25 -10.24
N SER A 17 13.83 1.39 -10.26
CA SER A 17 13.80 0.12 -9.52
C SER A 17 14.21 0.24 -8.04
N ALA A 18 14.93 1.31 -7.69
CA ALA A 18 15.41 1.55 -6.32
C ALA A 18 14.39 2.24 -5.41
N GLU A 19 13.33 2.82 -5.98
CA GLU A 19 12.43 3.72 -5.24
C GLU A 19 11.45 3.01 -4.31
N ILE A 20 11.13 1.74 -4.52
CA ILE A 20 10.12 1.08 -3.70
C ILE A 20 10.69 0.27 -2.56
N LYS A 21 11.94 -0.14 -2.68
CA LYS A 21 12.65 -0.83 -1.60
C LYS A 21 12.65 0.04 -0.33
N GLU A 22 12.30 -0.57 0.80
CA GLU A 22 12.19 0.11 2.09
C GLU A 22 11.08 1.19 2.17
N LYS A 23 10.19 1.24 1.18
CA LYS A 23 9.02 2.12 1.21
C LYS A 23 7.85 1.43 1.90
N VAL A 24 7.01 2.25 2.47
CA VAL A 24 5.76 1.85 3.10
C VAL A 24 4.61 2.52 2.36
N LEU A 25 3.67 1.73 1.88
CA LEU A 25 2.44 2.22 1.27
C LEU A 25 1.26 2.04 2.24
N ILE A 26 0.49 3.09 2.43
CA ILE A 26 -0.81 3.05 3.10
C ILE A 26 -1.88 3.11 2.03
N CYS A 27 -2.80 2.15 2.04
CA CYS A 27 -3.88 2.04 1.08
C CYS A 27 -5.23 2.19 1.79
N ILE A 28 -6.14 2.88 1.12
CA ILE A 28 -7.47 3.19 1.63
C ILE A 28 -8.47 2.79 0.56
N ASP A 29 -9.58 2.20 0.98
CA ASP A 29 -10.70 1.87 0.11
C ASP A 29 -11.03 3.02 -0.86
N GLU A 30 -11.23 2.71 -2.14
CA GLU A 30 -11.41 3.70 -3.21
C GLU A 30 -12.59 4.63 -2.94
N GLU A 31 -13.71 4.09 -2.50
CA GLU A 31 -14.91 4.88 -2.22
C GLU A 31 -14.68 5.88 -1.08
N LYS A 32 -14.00 5.45 -0.04
CA LYS A 32 -13.67 6.31 1.13
C LYS A 32 -12.63 7.36 0.79
N TYR A 33 -11.68 7.01 -0.07
CA TYR A 33 -10.67 7.96 -0.56
C TYR A 33 -11.29 9.09 -1.37
N ILE A 34 -12.21 8.78 -2.29
CA ILE A 34 -12.93 9.78 -3.11
C ILE A 34 -13.71 10.73 -2.22
N ASN A 35 -14.39 10.21 -1.22
CA ASN A 35 -15.18 11.01 -0.28
C ASN A 35 -14.33 11.76 0.75
N LYS A 36 -13.00 11.61 0.71
CA LYS A 36 -12.04 12.20 1.66
C LYS A 36 -12.34 11.91 3.13
N ASP A 37 -13.04 10.84 3.39
CA ASP A 37 -13.46 10.44 4.75
C ASP A 37 -12.58 9.28 5.25
N ILE A 38 -11.27 9.54 5.26
CA ILE A 38 -10.26 8.57 5.71
C ILE A 38 -10.54 8.10 7.15
N SER A 39 -11.06 8.99 7.99
CA SER A 39 -11.37 8.66 9.38
C SER A 39 -12.48 7.63 9.55
N LYS A 40 -13.33 7.47 8.54
CA LYS A 40 -14.43 6.49 8.54
C LYS A 40 -14.16 5.27 7.67
N SER A 41 -12.98 5.16 7.08
CA SER A 41 -12.63 3.98 6.31
C SER A 41 -12.51 2.78 7.24
N ASP A 42 -13.37 1.79 7.04
CA ASP A 42 -13.27 0.49 7.72
C ASP A 42 -12.10 -0.33 7.16
N TYR A 43 -11.53 0.12 6.06
CA TYR A 43 -10.48 -0.54 5.33
C TYR A 43 -9.23 0.34 5.19
N ILE A 44 -8.33 0.21 6.12
CA ILE A 44 -6.96 0.72 6.01
C ILE A 44 -6.04 -0.50 6.02
N PHE A 45 -5.16 -0.58 5.03
CA PHE A 45 -4.17 -1.61 4.92
C PHE A 45 -2.88 -1.03 4.32
N GLY A 46 -1.84 -1.82 4.25
CA GLY A 46 -0.63 -1.34 3.61
C GLY A 46 0.43 -2.38 3.43
N TYR A 47 1.52 -1.95 2.82
CA TYR A 47 2.64 -2.79 2.43
C TYR A 47 3.94 -2.19 2.91
N ILE A 48 4.79 -3.02 3.49
CA ILE A 48 6.19 -2.70 3.77
C ILE A 48 7.03 -3.47 2.76
N PHE A 49 7.70 -2.75 1.86
CA PHE A 49 8.50 -3.35 0.80
C PHE A 49 9.93 -3.61 1.26
N ASN A 50 10.34 -4.85 1.17
CA ASN A 50 11.72 -5.29 1.30
C ASN A 50 12.35 -5.44 -0.09
N ASN A 51 13.55 -6.00 -0.17
CA ASN A 51 14.29 -6.11 -1.44
C ASN A 51 13.57 -6.96 -2.50
N LYS A 52 12.92 -8.05 -2.10
CA LYS A 52 12.27 -9.02 -3.02
C LYS A 52 10.85 -9.40 -2.64
N SER A 53 10.38 -8.92 -1.50
CA SER A 53 9.06 -9.25 -0.96
C SER A 53 8.45 -8.05 -0.28
N ALA A 54 7.14 -8.08 -0.14
CA ALA A 54 6.38 -7.13 0.66
C ALA A 54 5.67 -7.84 1.80
N ASN A 55 5.55 -7.17 2.93
CA ASN A 55 4.69 -7.60 4.02
C ASN A 55 3.41 -6.78 3.97
N TYR A 56 2.29 -7.46 3.93
CA TYR A 56 0.95 -6.87 3.90
C TYR A 56 0.35 -6.88 5.30
N TYR A 57 -0.19 -5.74 5.73
CA TYR A 57 -0.83 -5.57 7.05
C TYR A 57 -2.20 -4.94 6.90
N TYR A 58 -3.16 -5.41 7.69
CA TYR A 58 -4.54 -4.95 7.65
C TYR A 58 -5.26 -5.16 8.98
N ASN A 59 -6.37 -4.44 9.18
CA ASN A 59 -7.28 -4.68 10.29
C ASN A 59 -8.32 -5.74 9.90
N THR A 60 -8.55 -6.70 10.76
CA THR A 60 -9.58 -7.73 10.57
C THR A 60 -10.21 -8.14 11.89
N VAL A 61 -11.38 -8.74 11.83
CA VAL A 61 -12.05 -9.32 13.00
C VAL A 61 -11.37 -10.63 13.37
N MET A 62 -10.88 -10.73 14.59
CA MET A 62 -10.24 -11.90 15.15
C MET A 62 -11.29 -12.87 15.76
N ASP A 63 -10.87 -14.07 16.13
CA ASP A 63 -11.74 -15.14 16.68
C ASP A 63 -12.54 -14.70 17.92
N ASN A 64 -12.02 -13.75 18.69
CA ASN A 64 -12.70 -13.18 19.85
C ASN A 64 -13.78 -12.12 19.50
N GLY A 65 -14.05 -11.90 18.21
CA GLY A 65 -15.03 -10.91 17.72
C GLY A 65 -14.57 -9.46 17.81
N MET A 66 -13.31 -9.21 18.13
CA MET A 66 -12.71 -7.87 18.16
C MET A 66 -11.77 -7.67 16.98
N TYR A 67 -11.61 -6.43 16.55
CA TYR A 67 -10.62 -6.12 15.51
C TYR A 67 -9.19 -6.27 16.04
N GLY A 68 -8.35 -6.87 15.22
CA GLY A 68 -6.91 -6.98 15.40
C GLY A 68 -6.15 -6.49 14.16
N ILE A 69 -4.84 -6.53 14.21
CA ILE A 69 -3.95 -6.31 13.06
C ILE A 69 -3.43 -7.68 12.66
N ASP A 70 -3.68 -8.07 11.42
CA ASP A 70 -3.19 -9.31 10.82
C ASP A 70 -2.23 -9.01 9.68
N ASN A 71 -1.53 -10.02 9.19
CA ASN A 71 -0.52 -9.83 8.15
C ASN A 71 -0.38 -11.05 7.22
N ILE A 72 0.10 -10.79 6.02
CA ILE A 72 0.64 -11.79 5.11
C ILE A 72 2.09 -11.41 4.84
N LEU A 73 3.02 -12.25 5.24
CA LEU A 73 4.45 -11.97 5.14
C LEU A 73 5.05 -12.54 3.85
N ASN A 74 6.10 -11.89 3.38
CA ASN A 74 6.92 -12.36 2.27
C ASN A 74 6.16 -12.55 0.94
N VAL A 75 5.19 -11.69 0.66
CA VAL A 75 4.53 -11.66 -0.65
C VAL A 75 5.55 -11.26 -1.71
N LYS A 76 5.80 -12.13 -2.67
CA LYS A 76 6.73 -11.84 -3.78
C LYS A 76 6.14 -10.77 -4.68
N TYR A 77 6.97 -9.87 -5.15
CA TYR A 77 6.57 -8.86 -6.11
C TYR A 77 7.57 -8.69 -7.25
N ASN A 78 7.08 -8.25 -8.37
CA ASN A 78 7.86 -7.80 -9.51
C ASN A 78 7.51 -6.35 -9.82
N ILE A 79 8.45 -5.63 -10.41
CA ILE A 79 8.25 -4.24 -10.82
C ILE A 79 8.52 -4.14 -12.32
N ASN A 80 7.60 -3.52 -13.04
CA ASN A 80 7.83 -3.05 -14.39
C ASN A 80 7.76 -1.51 -14.44
N GLU A 81 7.77 -0.94 -15.62
CA GLU A 81 7.74 0.51 -15.81
C GLU A 81 6.50 1.16 -15.17
N ASN A 82 5.35 0.51 -15.20
CA ASN A 82 4.08 1.08 -14.80
C ASN A 82 3.52 0.52 -13.48
N PHE A 83 3.89 -0.71 -13.12
CA PHE A 83 3.24 -1.42 -12.02
C PHE A 83 4.22 -2.11 -11.07
N ILE A 84 3.79 -2.19 -9.82
CA ILE A 84 4.22 -3.21 -8.87
C ILE A 84 3.19 -4.33 -8.99
N ILE A 85 3.66 -5.55 -9.21
CA ILE A 85 2.83 -6.72 -9.47
C ILE A 85 3.06 -7.71 -8.35
N MET A 86 2.01 -8.04 -7.61
CA MET A 86 2.02 -9.09 -6.60
C MET A 86 1.10 -10.22 -7.04
N ASP A 87 1.67 -11.41 -7.15
CA ASP A 87 0.93 -12.62 -7.50
C ASP A 87 0.54 -13.35 -6.23
N LEU A 88 -0.74 -13.27 -5.91
CA LEU A 88 -1.33 -13.94 -4.77
C LEU A 88 -2.03 -15.22 -5.24
N GLU A 89 -2.09 -16.24 -4.39
CA GLU A 89 -2.75 -17.52 -4.71
C GLU A 89 -4.21 -17.36 -5.19
N PHE A 90 -4.85 -16.27 -4.79
CA PHE A 90 -6.27 -15.98 -5.09
C PHE A 90 -6.49 -14.85 -6.12
N GLY A 91 -5.42 -14.31 -6.71
CA GLY A 91 -5.55 -13.29 -7.76
C GLY A 91 -4.34 -12.38 -7.91
N ASN A 92 -4.37 -11.57 -8.95
CA ASN A 92 -3.34 -10.62 -9.28
C ASN A 92 -3.61 -9.25 -8.67
N LEU A 93 -2.64 -8.74 -7.96
CA LEU A 93 -2.67 -7.43 -7.36
C LEU A 93 -1.68 -6.51 -8.07
N LEU A 94 -2.16 -5.37 -8.51
CA LEU A 94 -1.37 -4.36 -9.21
C LEU A 94 -1.43 -3.03 -8.45
N ILE A 95 -0.28 -2.38 -8.31
CA ILE A 95 -0.22 -1.00 -7.85
C ILE A 95 0.40 -0.16 -8.95
N ASN A 96 -0.34 0.82 -9.45
CA ASN A 96 0.17 1.75 -10.44
C ASN A 96 1.23 2.65 -9.81
N ARG A 97 2.43 2.68 -10.38
CA ARG A 97 3.57 3.41 -9.82
C ARG A 97 3.46 4.93 -9.92
N LYS A 98 2.62 5.43 -10.82
CA LYS A 98 2.41 6.88 -11.03
C LYS A 98 1.24 7.39 -10.20
N THR A 99 0.12 6.68 -10.22
CA THR A 99 -1.12 7.11 -9.56
C THR A 99 -1.30 6.53 -8.17
N LEU A 100 -0.55 5.47 -7.82
CA LEU A 100 -0.71 4.66 -6.61
C LEU A 100 -2.10 4.04 -6.45
N GLU A 101 -2.82 3.90 -7.56
CA GLU A 101 -4.06 3.11 -7.59
C GLU A 101 -3.74 1.63 -7.38
N HIS A 102 -4.45 1.05 -6.44
CA HIS A 102 -4.39 -0.36 -6.11
C HIS A 102 -5.54 -1.08 -6.78
N SER A 103 -5.24 -2.08 -7.58
CA SER A 103 -6.27 -2.88 -8.27
C SER A 103 -6.08 -4.37 -8.00
N PHE A 104 -7.20 -5.06 -7.96
CA PHE A 104 -7.26 -6.51 -7.79
C PHE A 104 -8.12 -7.09 -8.92
N ASN A 105 -7.55 -8.05 -9.69
CA ASN A 105 -8.21 -8.62 -10.87
C ASN A 105 -8.82 -7.54 -11.78
N ASP A 106 -8.00 -6.55 -12.15
CA ASP A 106 -8.33 -5.42 -13.03
C ASP A 106 -9.38 -4.41 -12.51
N ASN A 107 -9.84 -4.56 -11.27
CA ASN A 107 -10.72 -3.58 -10.65
C ASN A 107 -9.94 -2.71 -9.65
N ILE A 108 -10.10 -1.39 -9.75
CA ILE A 108 -9.54 -0.47 -8.75
C ILE A 108 -10.30 -0.68 -7.44
N THR A 109 -9.56 -1.05 -6.40
CA THR A 109 -10.13 -1.37 -5.08
C THR A 109 -9.71 -0.38 -4.01
N ALA A 110 -8.58 0.29 -4.20
CA ALA A 110 -8.07 1.24 -3.23
C ALA A 110 -7.13 2.26 -3.89
N ARG A 111 -6.82 3.30 -3.13
CA ARG A 111 -5.73 4.24 -3.44
C ARG A 111 -4.71 4.22 -2.33
N CYS A 112 -3.45 4.27 -2.74
CA CYS A 112 -2.34 4.23 -1.81
C CYS A 112 -1.59 5.56 -1.80
N GLU A 113 -0.88 5.82 -0.71
CA GLU A 113 0.06 6.91 -0.58
C GLU A 113 1.30 6.43 0.17
N LEU A 114 2.42 7.11 -0.03
CA LEU A 114 3.66 6.81 0.69
C LEU A 114 3.52 7.22 2.16
N ALA A 115 3.74 6.28 3.05
CA ALA A 115 3.84 6.58 4.47
C ALA A 115 5.17 7.26 4.80
N LYS A 116 5.16 8.11 5.80
CA LYS A 116 6.35 8.78 6.30
C LYS A 116 7.42 7.77 6.79
N ASN A 117 6.97 6.73 7.48
CA ASN A 117 7.78 5.61 7.99
C ASN A 117 6.88 4.48 8.49
N GLU A 118 7.48 3.35 8.86
CA GLU A 118 6.76 2.19 9.40
C GLU A 118 6.02 2.51 10.70
N LYS A 119 6.64 3.27 11.59
CA LYS A 119 6.01 3.66 12.86
C LYS A 119 4.71 4.40 12.63
N PHE A 120 4.69 5.37 11.73
CA PHE A 120 3.48 6.12 11.38
C PHE A 120 2.38 5.17 10.86
N PHE A 121 2.74 4.24 10.00
CA PHE A 121 1.81 3.26 9.46
C PHE A 121 1.20 2.37 10.56
N PHE A 122 2.03 1.81 11.44
CA PHE A 122 1.52 0.97 12.53
C PHE A 122 0.71 1.77 13.57
N ASP A 123 1.07 3.00 13.85
CA ASP A 123 0.29 3.86 14.73
C ASP A 123 -1.12 4.11 14.14
N LEU A 124 -1.21 4.34 12.84
CA LEU A 124 -2.49 4.47 12.12
C LEU A 124 -3.35 3.20 12.21
N LEU A 125 -2.77 2.02 11.97
CA LEU A 125 -3.48 0.74 12.11
C LEU A 125 -3.98 0.50 13.54
N LYS A 126 -3.19 0.85 14.56
CA LYS A 126 -3.57 0.72 15.97
C LYS A 126 -4.69 1.68 16.36
N GLU A 127 -4.62 2.91 15.89
CA GLU A 127 -5.67 3.90 16.11
C GLU A 127 -6.99 3.42 15.48
N ARG A 128 -6.93 2.97 14.24
CA ARG A 128 -8.10 2.43 13.54
C ARG A 128 -8.69 1.21 14.23
N LYS A 129 -7.85 0.28 14.68
CA LYS A 129 -8.27 -0.85 15.49
C LYS A 129 -9.04 -0.40 16.75
N LYS A 130 -8.56 0.61 17.45
CA LYS A 130 -9.20 1.14 18.65
C LYS A 130 -10.57 1.74 18.34
N GLU A 131 -10.68 2.52 17.27
CA GLU A 131 -11.95 3.11 16.82
C GLU A 131 -12.99 2.04 16.47
N LEU A 132 -12.61 1.05 15.67
CA LEU A 132 -13.49 -0.06 15.27
C LEU A 132 -13.97 -0.85 16.50
N ASN A 133 -13.10 -1.12 17.45
CA ASN A 133 -13.47 -1.83 18.67
C ASN A 133 -14.40 -1.00 19.58
N ASN A 134 -14.23 0.32 19.60
CA ASN A 134 -15.14 1.21 20.32
C ASN A 134 -16.54 1.23 19.68
N GLN A 135 -16.63 1.16 18.34
CA GLN A 135 -17.91 1.04 17.64
C GLN A 135 -18.63 -0.26 17.99
N ILE A 136 -17.93 -1.40 18.02
CA ILE A 136 -18.51 -2.68 18.45
C ILE A 136 -19.08 -2.59 19.87
N LYS A 137 -18.35 -1.98 20.80
CA LYS A 137 -18.81 -1.83 22.21
C LYS A 137 -20.04 -0.95 22.33
N LYS A 138 -20.17 0.08 21.50
CA LYS A 138 -21.35 0.98 21.53
C LYS A 138 -22.60 0.31 20.96
N ASN A 139 -22.44 -0.67 20.08
CA ASN A 139 -23.54 -1.38 19.41
C ASN A 139 -23.98 -2.64 20.17
N ARG A 140 -23.35 -2.92 21.28
CA ARG A 140 -23.73 -4.01 22.21
C ARG A 140 -24.52 -3.43 23.37
#